data_2f95f33cd993e55e9f143560b2510ead
#
_entry.id   2f95f33cd993e55e9f143560b2510ead
#
_cell.length_a   1.000
_cell.length_b   1.000
_cell.length_c   1.000
_cell.angle_alpha   90.00
_cell.angle_beta   90.00
_cell.angle_gamma   90.00
#
_symmetry.space_group_name_H-M   'P 1'
#
loop_
_entity.id
_entity.type
_entity.pdbx_description
1 polymer ?
#
loop_
_entity_poly.entity_id
_entity_poly.type
_entity_poly.pdbx_seq_one_letter_code
_entity_poly.pdbx_strand_id
1 'polypeptide(L)'
;MAKNMDMVSSRTKIKVSTGYRVFQVCNTILMILVCVITLYPFLYLVAQSFSSESAIVQGLVKVWPVEFNLTTYKSVISKGDFIRYYGNTIFYAVIGTVGSLLFSAMLAYPLSKPELRLNKIAAPLIIFTMYFGGGMIPNYVLMTYLGLRDTVAAFILPGLIGTYYVLLMKSFFAGIPRELEEAGSIDGLTHIGIFLSLIHI
;
A
#
# COMPACT_ATOMS: atom_id res chain seq x y z
N MET A 1 -27.55 -44.36 13.74
CA MET A 1 -26.53 -43.67 12.91
C MET A 1 -26.28 -42.25 13.44
N ALA A 2 -26.21 -42.06 14.76
CA ALA A 2 -26.11 -40.71 15.38
C ALA A 2 -25.13 -40.71 16.58
N LYS A 3 -23.99 -41.41 16.49
CA LYS A 3 -23.04 -41.56 17.60
C LYS A 3 -21.59 -41.20 17.28
N ASN A 4 -21.32 -40.59 16.11
CA ASN A 4 -19.94 -40.25 15.67
C ASN A 4 -19.71 -38.75 15.39
N MET A 5 -20.54 -37.84 15.92
CA MET A 5 -20.37 -36.40 15.72
C MET A 5 -19.72 -35.65 16.91
N ASP A 6 -19.45 -36.33 18.03
CA ASP A 6 -19.00 -35.66 19.25
C ASP A 6 -17.47 -35.73 19.50
N MET A 7 -16.67 -36.18 18.51
CA MET A 7 -15.21 -36.38 18.70
C MET A 7 -14.31 -35.33 18.05
N VAL A 8 -14.79 -34.17 17.63
CA VAL A 8 -13.96 -33.13 16.98
C VAL A 8 -13.78 -31.86 17.81
N SER A 9 -14.12 -31.85 19.09
CA SER A 9 -13.97 -30.67 19.94
C SER A 9 -13.13 -30.89 21.21
N SER A 10 -12.07 -31.66 21.17
CA SER A 10 -11.02 -31.54 22.20
C SER A 10 -9.95 -30.56 21.69
N ARG A 11 -10.18 -29.26 21.82
CA ARG A 11 -9.11 -28.25 21.79
C ARG A 11 -8.12 -28.61 22.89
N THR A 12 -7.03 -29.26 22.54
CA THR A 12 -5.89 -29.52 23.39
C THR A 12 -5.41 -28.18 23.97
N LYS A 13 -5.82 -27.83 25.18
CA LYS A 13 -5.29 -26.64 25.89
C LYS A 13 -3.81 -26.91 26.15
N ILE A 14 -2.97 -26.45 25.27
CA ILE A 14 -1.52 -26.45 25.46
C ILE A 14 -1.26 -25.71 26.76
N LYS A 15 -0.71 -26.39 27.76
CA LYS A 15 -0.33 -25.76 29.03
C LYS A 15 0.79 -24.74 28.75
N VAL A 16 0.42 -23.49 28.74
CA VAL A 16 1.35 -22.38 28.52
C VAL A 16 2.25 -22.26 29.75
N SER A 17 3.56 -22.35 29.54
CA SER A 17 4.56 -22.18 30.62
C SER A 17 4.39 -20.82 31.31
N THR A 18 4.68 -20.77 32.60
CA THR A 18 4.66 -19.52 33.42
C THR A 18 5.58 -18.46 32.80
N GLY A 19 6.75 -18.85 32.30
CA GLY A 19 7.67 -17.94 31.63
C GLY A 19 7.06 -17.31 30.35
N TYR A 20 6.29 -18.08 29.58
CA TYR A 20 5.60 -17.56 28.40
C TYR A 20 4.48 -16.55 28.75
N ARG A 21 3.77 -16.77 29.89
CA ARG A 21 2.76 -15.80 30.36
C ARG A 21 3.40 -14.49 30.78
N VAL A 22 4.52 -14.54 31.52
CA VAL A 22 5.28 -13.35 31.89
C VAL A 22 5.76 -12.60 30.65
N PHE A 23 6.32 -13.33 29.69
CA PHE A 23 6.73 -12.72 28.42
C PHE A 23 5.56 -12.05 27.70
N GLN A 24 4.39 -12.71 27.61
CA GLN A 24 3.21 -12.11 26.98
C GLN A 24 2.76 -10.82 27.68
N VAL A 25 2.74 -10.81 29.02
CA VAL A 25 2.35 -9.62 29.79
C VAL A 25 3.34 -8.48 29.52
N CYS A 26 4.64 -8.74 29.63
CA CYS A 26 5.68 -7.72 29.36
C CYS A 26 5.59 -7.21 27.92
N ASN A 27 5.42 -8.10 26.95
CA ASN A 27 5.27 -7.73 25.54
C ASN A 27 3.99 -6.90 25.32
N THR A 28 2.87 -7.27 25.93
CA THR A 28 1.62 -6.50 25.82
C THR A 28 1.78 -5.09 26.39
N ILE A 29 2.40 -4.96 27.57
CA ILE A 29 2.68 -3.66 28.17
C ILE A 29 3.58 -2.82 27.27
N LEU A 30 4.64 -3.41 26.72
CA LEU A 30 5.54 -2.74 25.77
C LEU A 30 4.79 -2.26 24.53
N MET A 31 3.96 -3.12 23.93
CA MET A 31 3.17 -2.78 22.73
C MET A 31 2.15 -1.67 23.02
N ILE A 32 1.48 -1.70 24.20
CA ILE A 32 0.58 -0.60 24.60
C ILE A 32 1.35 0.71 24.74
N LEU A 33 2.52 0.68 25.37
CA LEU A 33 3.36 1.87 25.53
C LEU A 33 3.79 2.44 24.18
N VAL A 34 4.23 1.60 23.25
CA VAL A 34 4.56 2.02 21.87
C VAL A 34 3.33 2.62 21.18
N CYS A 35 2.16 1.99 21.30
CA CYS A 35 0.92 2.52 20.74
C CYS A 35 0.57 3.90 21.31
N VAL A 36 0.67 4.09 22.63
CA VAL A 36 0.38 5.40 23.26
C VAL A 36 1.34 6.47 22.76
N ILE A 37 2.64 6.17 22.72
CA ILE A 37 3.65 7.12 22.24
C ILE A 37 3.41 7.49 20.77
N THR A 38 3.09 6.51 19.92
CA THR A 38 2.87 6.75 18.49
C THR A 38 1.53 7.43 18.20
N LEU A 39 0.49 7.20 19.00
CA LEU A 39 -0.81 7.84 18.83
C LEU A 39 -0.85 9.27 19.38
N TYR A 40 -0.01 9.58 20.37
CA TYR A 40 -0.02 10.89 21.05
C TYR A 40 0.07 12.09 20.07
N PRO A 41 1.01 12.15 19.10
CA PRO A 41 1.08 13.27 18.16
C PRO A 41 -0.17 13.41 17.30
N PHE A 42 -0.82 12.31 16.95
CA PHE A 42 -2.08 12.37 16.18
C PHE A 42 -3.23 12.93 17.02
N LEU A 43 -3.37 12.45 18.26
CA LEU A 43 -4.37 12.98 19.19
C LEU A 43 -4.14 14.46 19.48
N TYR A 44 -2.90 14.86 19.64
CA TYR A 44 -2.52 16.26 19.81
C TYR A 44 -2.93 17.13 18.62
N LEU A 45 -2.66 16.70 17.39
CA LEU A 45 -3.09 17.42 16.18
C LEU A 45 -4.61 17.51 16.07
N VAL A 46 -5.33 16.44 16.41
CA VAL A 46 -6.80 16.44 16.44
C VAL A 46 -7.30 17.43 17.50
N ALA A 47 -6.74 17.41 18.71
CA ALA A 47 -7.12 18.37 19.75
C ALA A 47 -6.83 19.82 19.34
N GLN A 48 -5.70 20.10 18.69
CA GLN A 48 -5.39 21.43 18.17
C GLN A 48 -6.37 21.85 17.08
N SER A 49 -6.78 20.96 16.17
CA SER A 49 -7.67 21.29 15.06
C SER A 49 -9.06 21.78 15.53
N PHE A 50 -9.47 21.40 16.74
CA PHE A 50 -10.72 21.81 17.37
C PHE A 50 -10.55 22.89 18.45
N SER A 51 -9.35 23.41 18.66
CA SER A 51 -9.07 24.42 19.70
C SER A 51 -9.00 25.82 19.12
N SER A 52 -9.17 26.83 19.99
CA SER A 52 -9.00 28.24 19.59
C SER A 52 -7.52 28.53 19.30
N GLU A 53 -7.28 29.51 18.43
CA GLU A 53 -5.93 29.97 18.07
C GLU A 53 -5.17 30.47 19.30
N SER A 54 -5.85 31.20 20.20
CA SER A 54 -5.28 31.68 21.47
C SER A 54 -4.78 30.55 22.36
N ALA A 55 -5.58 29.49 22.51
CA ALA A 55 -5.19 28.32 23.33
C ALA A 55 -4.02 27.53 22.73
N ILE A 56 -3.94 27.47 21.38
CA ILE A 56 -2.82 26.82 20.68
C ILE A 56 -1.51 27.60 20.89
N VAL A 57 -1.53 28.92 20.67
CA VAL A 57 -0.35 29.80 20.84
C VAL A 57 0.15 29.79 22.29
N GLN A 58 -0.74 29.74 23.26
CA GLN A 58 -0.40 29.64 24.67
C GLN A 58 0.07 28.25 25.12
N GLY A 59 0.02 27.23 24.23
CA GLY A 59 0.43 25.87 24.55
C GLY A 59 -0.48 25.13 25.56
N LEU A 60 -1.73 25.59 25.71
CA LEU A 60 -2.71 25.01 26.65
C LEU A 60 -3.29 23.67 26.18
N VAL A 61 -3.29 23.45 24.86
CA VAL A 61 -3.81 22.23 24.24
C VAL A 61 -2.83 21.08 24.47
N LYS A 62 -3.34 19.94 24.96
CA LYS A 62 -2.57 18.69 25.10
C LYS A 62 -3.25 17.55 24.34
N VAL A 63 -4.13 16.81 25.00
CA VAL A 63 -4.88 15.68 24.41
C VAL A 63 -6.33 16.04 24.12
N TRP A 64 -6.86 17.03 24.84
CA TRP A 64 -8.24 17.50 24.70
C TRP A 64 -8.29 18.90 24.13
N PRO A 65 -9.28 19.21 23.29
CA PRO A 65 -9.46 20.54 22.77
C PRO A 65 -9.78 21.55 23.89
N VAL A 66 -9.19 22.74 23.80
CA VAL A 66 -9.43 23.87 24.69
C VAL A 66 -10.15 24.95 23.92
N GLU A 67 -11.26 25.49 24.46
CA GLU A 67 -12.11 26.47 23.76
C GLU A 67 -12.54 25.95 22.38
N PHE A 68 -13.39 24.90 22.36
CA PHE A 68 -13.81 24.21 21.15
C PHE A 68 -14.26 25.18 20.05
N ASN A 69 -13.62 25.09 18.88
CA ASN A 69 -13.80 26.01 17.78
C ASN A 69 -13.73 25.29 16.42
N LEU A 70 -14.63 25.61 15.51
CA LEU A 70 -14.69 25.08 14.14
C LEU A 70 -14.29 26.11 13.08
N THR A 71 -13.79 27.29 13.49
CA THR A 71 -13.47 28.39 12.56
C THR A 71 -12.40 27.99 11.55
N THR A 72 -11.39 27.21 11.98
CA THR A 72 -10.35 26.69 11.11
C THR A 72 -10.94 25.82 9.99
N TYR A 73 -11.83 24.89 10.32
CA TYR A 73 -12.52 24.04 9.34
C TYR A 73 -13.38 24.86 8.38
N LYS A 74 -14.15 25.81 8.91
CA LYS A 74 -14.97 26.72 8.07
C LYS A 74 -14.10 27.53 7.13
N SER A 75 -12.98 28.08 7.62
CA SER A 75 -12.02 28.86 6.81
C SER A 75 -11.40 28.02 5.70
N VAL A 76 -10.99 26.77 5.98
CA VAL A 76 -10.40 25.88 4.99
C VAL A 76 -11.39 25.47 3.91
N ILE A 77 -12.62 25.11 4.31
CA ILE A 77 -13.66 24.66 3.37
C ILE A 77 -14.18 25.83 2.52
N SER A 78 -14.34 27.03 3.12
CA SER A 78 -14.85 28.21 2.41
C SER A 78 -13.90 28.77 1.35
N LYS A 79 -12.60 28.48 1.44
CA LYS A 79 -11.58 28.88 0.46
C LYS A 79 -11.61 28.04 -0.82
N GLY A 80 -12.69 27.48 -1.28
CA GLY A 80 -12.89 26.79 -2.57
C GLY A 80 -11.76 25.89 -3.10
N ASP A 81 -10.52 26.27 -2.86
CA ASP A 81 -9.31 25.54 -3.28
C ASP A 81 -9.16 24.17 -2.62
N PHE A 82 -9.64 24.02 -1.37
CA PHE A 82 -9.55 22.75 -0.66
C PHE A 82 -10.25 21.60 -1.40
N ILE A 83 -11.46 21.85 -1.87
CA ILE A 83 -12.24 20.84 -2.60
C ILE A 83 -11.54 20.47 -3.91
N ARG A 84 -10.96 21.46 -4.61
CA ARG A 84 -10.19 21.24 -5.84
C ARG A 84 -8.94 20.39 -5.57
N TYR A 85 -8.18 20.72 -4.53
CA TYR A 85 -6.96 19.96 -4.19
C TYR A 85 -7.30 18.56 -3.71
N TYR A 86 -8.38 18.40 -2.95
CA TYR A 86 -8.84 17.08 -2.53
C TYR A 86 -9.29 16.23 -3.72
N GLY A 87 -10.03 16.82 -4.67
CA GLY A 87 -10.40 16.18 -5.92
C GLY A 87 -9.18 15.75 -6.76
N ASN A 88 -8.17 16.60 -6.87
CA ASN A 88 -6.91 16.25 -7.54
C ASN A 88 -6.20 15.09 -6.85
N THR A 89 -6.16 15.07 -5.52
CA THR A 89 -5.54 13.99 -4.76
C THR A 89 -6.25 12.66 -5.01
N ILE A 90 -7.58 12.64 -4.99
CA ILE A 90 -8.37 11.45 -5.32
C ILE A 90 -8.08 11.00 -6.76
N PHE A 91 -8.09 11.93 -7.71
CA PHE A 91 -7.81 11.63 -9.11
C PHE A 91 -6.42 10.98 -9.29
N TYR A 92 -5.37 11.60 -8.72
CA TYR A 92 -4.02 11.03 -8.79
C TYR A 92 -3.91 9.68 -8.08
N ALA A 93 -4.55 9.53 -6.92
CA ALA A 93 -4.55 8.27 -6.19
C ALA A 93 -5.22 7.14 -6.99
N VAL A 94 -6.40 7.39 -7.55
CA VAL A 94 -7.14 6.40 -8.32
C VAL A 94 -6.41 6.03 -9.62
N ILE A 95 -6.07 7.03 -10.44
CA ILE A 95 -5.41 6.79 -11.73
C ILE A 95 -4.02 6.19 -11.53
N GLY A 96 -3.24 6.72 -10.58
CA GLY A 96 -1.92 6.19 -10.25
C GLY A 96 -1.97 4.75 -9.76
N THR A 97 -2.91 4.41 -8.87
CA THR A 97 -3.05 3.04 -8.34
C THR A 97 -3.50 2.06 -9.42
N VAL A 98 -4.55 2.38 -10.17
CA VAL A 98 -5.03 1.52 -11.27
C VAL A 98 -3.94 1.33 -12.32
N GLY A 99 -3.28 2.42 -12.73
CA GLY A 99 -2.16 2.36 -13.67
C GLY A 99 -1.01 1.50 -13.12
N SER A 100 -0.59 1.74 -11.88
CA SER A 100 0.51 0.97 -11.27
C SER A 100 0.18 -0.52 -11.16
N LEU A 101 -1.03 -0.89 -10.78
CA LEU A 101 -1.45 -2.30 -10.73
C LEU A 101 -1.44 -2.94 -12.12
N LEU A 102 -2.01 -2.27 -13.14
CA LEU A 102 -2.05 -2.79 -14.50
C LEU A 102 -0.64 -2.98 -15.07
N PHE A 103 0.18 -1.93 -15.06
CA PHE A 103 1.53 -2.00 -15.65
C PHE A 103 2.46 -2.94 -14.88
N SER A 104 2.33 -2.98 -13.54
CA SER A 104 3.10 -3.94 -12.73
C SER A 104 2.68 -5.38 -13.01
N ALA A 105 1.37 -5.65 -13.16
CA ALA A 105 0.88 -7.00 -13.50
C ALA A 105 1.30 -7.41 -14.93
N MET A 106 1.17 -6.49 -15.91
CA MET A 106 1.60 -6.74 -17.30
C MET A 106 3.09 -7.06 -17.39
N LEU A 107 3.92 -6.45 -16.54
CA LEU A 107 5.36 -6.73 -16.50
C LEU A 107 5.65 -8.01 -15.69
N ALA A 108 4.93 -8.26 -14.60
CA ALA A 108 5.13 -9.40 -13.71
C ALA A 108 4.77 -10.75 -14.37
N TYR A 109 3.71 -10.77 -15.19
CA TYR A 109 3.26 -11.99 -15.86
C TYR A 109 4.32 -12.63 -16.76
N PRO A 110 4.91 -11.94 -17.77
CA PRO A 110 5.98 -12.53 -18.55
C PRO A 110 7.22 -12.84 -17.72
N LEU A 111 7.52 -12.03 -16.69
CA LEU A 111 8.66 -12.30 -15.78
C LEU A 111 8.46 -13.55 -14.92
N SER A 112 7.24 -14.03 -14.74
CA SER A 112 6.95 -15.28 -14.03
C SER A 112 7.22 -16.54 -14.85
N LYS A 113 7.42 -16.39 -16.19
CA LYS A 113 7.61 -17.50 -17.12
C LYS A 113 9.09 -17.90 -17.23
N PRO A 114 9.51 -19.07 -16.74
CA PRO A 114 10.92 -19.49 -16.79
C PRO A 114 11.42 -19.77 -18.22
N GLU A 115 10.52 -20.02 -19.17
CA GLU A 115 10.82 -20.29 -20.58
C GLU A 115 11.37 -19.06 -21.30
N LEU A 116 11.05 -17.86 -20.82
CA LEU A 116 11.49 -16.62 -21.45
C LEU A 116 12.96 -16.33 -21.10
N ARG A 117 13.84 -16.48 -22.09
CA ARG A 117 15.29 -16.26 -21.93
C ARG A 117 15.64 -14.85 -21.42
N LEU A 118 14.84 -13.85 -21.79
CA LEU A 118 15.00 -12.46 -21.36
C LEU A 118 14.87 -12.30 -19.83
N ASN A 119 14.19 -13.19 -19.13
CA ASN A 119 13.97 -13.08 -17.68
C ASN A 119 15.28 -13.17 -16.88
N LYS A 120 16.30 -13.84 -17.42
CA LYS A 120 17.62 -13.94 -16.79
C LYS A 120 18.33 -12.58 -16.71
N ILE A 121 17.98 -11.64 -17.59
CA ILE A 121 18.55 -10.28 -17.62
C ILE A 121 17.56 -9.27 -17.07
N ALA A 122 16.29 -9.36 -17.46
CA ALA A 122 15.26 -8.41 -17.09
C ALA A 122 14.97 -8.39 -15.58
N ALA A 123 14.90 -9.56 -14.94
CA ALA A 123 14.60 -9.61 -13.51
C ALA A 123 15.72 -8.98 -12.64
N PRO A 124 17.02 -9.30 -12.82
CA PRO A 124 18.08 -8.60 -12.10
C PRO A 124 18.13 -7.09 -12.39
N LEU A 125 17.87 -6.68 -13.64
CA LEU A 125 17.87 -5.26 -14.00
C LEU A 125 16.75 -4.49 -13.31
N ILE A 126 15.55 -5.06 -13.21
CA ILE A 126 14.42 -4.47 -12.48
C ILE A 126 14.76 -4.40 -10.98
N ILE A 127 15.36 -5.44 -10.39
CA ILE A 127 15.81 -5.43 -9.00
C ILE A 127 16.87 -4.35 -8.78
N PHE A 128 17.80 -4.19 -9.72
CA PHE A 128 18.83 -3.16 -9.68
C PHE A 128 18.19 -1.76 -9.58
N THR A 129 17.16 -1.47 -10.39
CA THR A 129 16.48 -0.16 -10.34
C THR A 129 15.79 0.13 -9.00
N MET A 130 15.48 -0.89 -8.20
CA MET A 130 14.90 -0.72 -6.87
C MET A 130 15.90 -0.12 -5.87
N TYR A 131 17.18 -0.52 -5.98
CA TYR A 131 18.24 -0.10 -5.05
C TYR A 131 19.04 1.09 -5.55
N PHE A 132 19.06 1.32 -6.87
CA PHE A 132 19.83 2.39 -7.50
C PHE A 132 18.88 3.42 -8.14
N GLY A 133 18.48 4.42 -7.35
CA GLY A 133 17.75 5.58 -7.84
C GLY A 133 18.70 6.70 -8.24
N GLY A 134 18.38 7.43 -9.29
CA GLY A 134 19.17 8.58 -9.75
C GLY A 134 19.17 9.77 -8.79
N GLY A 135 18.30 9.78 -7.78
CA GLY A 135 18.12 10.89 -6.87
C GLY A 135 17.18 11.99 -7.43
N MET A 136 16.94 13.01 -6.62
CA MET A 136 15.95 14.05 -6.94
C MET A 136 16.38 14.93 -8.12
N ILE A 137 17.64 15.33 -8.18
CA ILE A 137 18.14 16.25 -9.22
C ILE A 137 18.08 15.62 -10.62
N PRO A 138 18.64 14.42 -10.86
CA PRO A 138 18.51 13.73 -12.15
C PRO A 138 17.05 13.50 -12.58
N ASN A 139 16.18 13.13 -11.63
CA ASN A 139 14.75 12.97 -11.94
C ASN A 139 14.10 14.28 -12.39
N TYR A 140 14.40 15.39 -11.72
CA TYR A 140 13.89 16.72 -12.11
C TYR A 140 14.38 17.12 -13.49
N VAL A 141 15.67 16.93 -13.78
CA VAL A 141 16.26 17.23 -15.09
C VAL A 141 15.59 16.38 -16.17
N LEU A 142 15.40 15.08 -15.94
CA LEU A 142 14.73 14.18 -16.87
C LEU A 142 13.29 14.62 -17.15
N MET A 143 12.50 14.93 -16.10
CA MET A 143 11.13 15.41 -16.25
C MET A 143 11.06 16.72 -17.04
N THR A 144 12.01 17.63 -16.81
CA THR A 144 12.11 18.89 -17.55
C THR A 144 12.47 18.64 -19.01
N TYR A 145 13.45 17.77 -19.28
CA TYR A 145 13.86 17.40 -20.64
C TYR A 145 12.76 16.74 -21.45
N LEU A 146 11.95 15.89 -20.79
CA LEU A 146 10.79 15.25 -21.43
C LEU A 146 9.58 16.18 -21.59
N GLY A 147 9.67 17.43 -21.15
CA GLY A 147 8.55 18.39 -21.23
C GLY A 147 7.38 18.06 -20.31
N LEU A 148 7.59 17.22 -19.30
CA LEU A 148 6.55 16.75 -18.37
C LEU A 148 6.36 17.69 -17.17
N ARG A 149 7.18 18.73 -17.02
CA ARG A 149 7.09 19.67 -15.91
C ARG A 149 5.69 20.28 -15.83
N ASP A 150 5.18 20.39 -14.61
CA ASP A 150 3.86 20.96 -14.27
C ASP A 150 2.66 20.23 -14.95
N THR A 151 2.84 18.96 -15.30
CA THR A 151 1.78 18.12 -15.89
C THR A 151 1.34 17.01 -14.96
N VAL A 152 0.11 16.52 -15.14
CA VAL A 152 -0.41 15.31 -14.47
C VAL A 152 0.49 14.10 -14.72
N ALA A 153 1.06 14.01 -15.92
CA ALA A 153 1.94 12.91 -16.33
C ALA A 153 3.23 12.85 -15.48
N ALA A 154 3.80 14.00 -15.10
CA ALA A 154 4.98 14.04 -14.23
C ALA A 154 4.75 13.38 -12.87
N PHE A 155 3.52 13.42 -12.39
CA PHE A 155 3.17 12.81 -11.11
C PHE A 155 2.86 11.31 -11.24
N ILE A 156 2.19 10.91 -12.32
CA ILE A 156 1.72 9.53 -12.50
C ILE A 156 2.79 8.61 -13.09
N LEU A 157 3.51 9.05 -14.15
CA LEU A 157 4.43 8.18 -14.90
C LEU A 157 5.55 7.55 -14.07
N PRO A 158 6.23 8.27 -13.15
CA PRO A 158 7.28 7.67 -12.34
C PRO A 158 6.80 6.56 -11.41
N GLY A 159 5.51 6.60 -11.03
CA GLY A 159 4.88 5.64 -10.12
C GLY A 159 4.20 4.45 -10.81
N LEU A 160 4.14 4.42 -12.17
CA LEU A 160 3.39 3.38 -12.90
C LEU A 160 3.98 1.97 -12.73
N ILE A 161 5.28 1.86 -12.54
CA ILE A 161 5.94 0.55 -12.37
C ILE A 161 6.70 0.58 -11.05
N GLY A 162 6.12 -0.05 -10.04
CA GLY A 162 6.79 -0.26 -8.76
C GLY A 162 7.50 -1.62 -8.74
N THR A 163 8.82 -1.63 -8.67
CA THR A 163 9.61 -2.89 -8.67
C THR A 163 9.16 -3.86 -7.59
N TYR A 164 8.84 -3.36 -6.40
CA TYR A 164 8.31 -4.19 -5.31
C TYR A 164 7.00 -4.90 -5.72
N TYR A 165 6.05 -4.18 -6.33
CA TYR A 165 4.79 -4.75 -6.77
C TYR A 165 4.98 -5.75 -7.91
N VAL A 166 5.89 -5.46 -8.83
CA VAL A 166 6.25 -6.40 -9.91
C VAL A 166 6.77 -7.72 -9.34
N LEU A 167 7.70 -7.66 -8.38
CA LEU A 167 8.27 -8.87 -7.76
C LEU A 167 7.23 -9.65 -6.96
N LEU A 168 6.35 -8.95 -6.25
CA LEU A 168 5.26 -9.56 -5.50
C LEU A 168 4.31 -10.29 -6.44
N MET A 169 3.81 -9.60 -7.47
CA MET A 169 2.90 -10.19 -8.47
C MET A 169 3.56 -11.33 -9.26
N LYS A 170 4.86 -11.19 -9.60
CA LYS A 170 5.63 -12.27 -10.24
C LYS A 170 5.59 -13.54 -9.40
N SER A 171 5.77 -13.44 -8.08
CA SER A 171 5.74 -14.62 -7.20
C SER A 171 4.36 -15.27 -7.14
N PHE A 172 3.29 -14.47 -7.17
CA PHE A 172 1.94 -14.99 -7.26
C PHE A 172 1.68 -15.69 -8.59
N PHE A 173 2.01 -15.06 -9.72
CA PHE A 173 1.85 -15.69 -11.04
C PHE A 173 2.70 -16.97 -11.19
N ALA A 174 3.87 -17.03 -10.61
CA ALA A 174 4.71 -18.23 -10.62
C ALA A 174 4.11 -19.39 -9.78
N GLY A 175 3.26 -19.09 -8.82
CA GLY A 175 2.53 -20.07 -8.00
C GLY A 175 1.26 -20.62 -8.64
N ILE A 176 0.81 -20.06 -9.78
CA ILE A 176 -0.39 -20.54 -10.48
C ILE A 176 -0.05 -21.84 -11.22
N PRO A 177 -0.88 -22.90 -11.08
CA PRO A 177 -0.69 -24.15 -11.82
C PRO A 177 -0.69 -23.93 -13.34
N ARG A 178 0.25 -24.56 -14.04
CA ARG A 178 0.37 -24.42 -15.51
C ARG A 178 -0.81 -24.99 -16.28
N GLU A 179 -1.48 -25.96 -15.70
CA GLU A 179 -2.67 -26.59 -16.25
C GLU A 179 -3.78 -25.59 -16.57
N LEU A 180 -3.86 -24.49 -15.82
CA LEU A 180 -4.82 -23.41 -16.10
C LEU A 180 -4.46 -22.60 -17.35
N GLU A 181 -3.18 -22.42 -17.62
CA GLU A 181 -2.72 -21.74 -18.83
C GLU A 181 -2.86 -22.65 -20.06
N GLU A 182 -2.56 -23.94 -19.89
CA GLU A 182 -2.73 -24.95 -20.93
C GLU A 182 -4.22 -25.09 -21.31
N ALA A 183 -5.10 -25.15 -20.31
CA ALA A 183 -6.57 -25.16 -20.55
C ALA A 183 -7.02 -23.91 -21.32
N GLY A 184 -6.59 -22.70 -20.91
CA GLY A 184 -6.89 -21.48 -21.65
C GLY A 184 -6.36 -21.48 -23.08
N SER A 185 -5.18 -22.10 -23.32
CA SER A 185 -4.63 -22.25 -24.66
C SER A 185 -5.44 -23.22 -25.51
N ILE A 186 -5.94 -24.32 -24.93
CA ILE A 186 -6.84 -25.29 -25.60
C ILE A 186 -8.17 -24.64 -25.95
N ASP A 187 -8.68 -23.79 -25.09
CA ASP A 187 -9.90 -22.98 -25.33
C ASP A 187 -9.70 -21.87 -26.37
N GLY A 188 -8.50 -21.75 -26.95
CA GLY A 188 -8.18 -20.79 -28.01
C GLY A 188 -7.92 -19.37 -27.51
N LEU A 189 -7.69 -19.16 -26.23
CA LEU A 189 -7.32 -17.86 -25.68
C LEU A 189 -5.92 -17.45 -26.13
N THR A 190 -5.76 -16.17 -26.48
CA THR A 190 -4.45 -15.57 -26.69
C THR A 190 -3.70 -15.40 -25.35
N HIS A 191 -2.38 -15.17 -25.38
CA HIS A 191 -1.62 -14.88 -24.14
C HIS A 191 -2.19 -13.73 -23.31
N ILE A 192 -2.75 -12.70 -23.96
CA ILE A 192 -3.44 -11.60 -23.26
C ILE A 192 -4.75 -12.12 -22.65
N GLY A 193 -5.50 -12.95 -23.35
CA GLY A 193 -6.73 -13.56 -22.84
C GLY A 193 -6.47 -14.42 -21.61
N ILE A 194 -5.41 -15.25 -21.65
CA ILE A 194 -4.98 -16.07 -20.51
C ILE A 194 -4.56 -15.16 -19.33
N PHE A 195 -3.75 -14.12 -19.57
CA PHE A 195 -3.37 -13.16 -18.56
C PHE A 195 -4.58 -12.51 -17.87
N LEU A 196 -5.56 -12.03 -18.66
CA LEU A 196 -6.79 -11.43 -18.11
C LEU A 196 -7.63 -12.44 -17.33
N SER A 197 -7.72 -13.67 -17.79
CA SER A 197 -8.42 -14.76 -17.07
C SER A 197 -7.75 -15.04 -15.72
N LEU A 198 -6.42 -15.13 -15.69
CA LEU A 198 -5.66 -15.38 -14.46
C LEU A 198 -5.74 -14.25 -13.43
N ILE A 199 -5.93 -13.00 -13.86
CA ILE A 199 -6.17 -11.87 -12.93
C ILE A 199 -7.51 -12.00 -12.22
N HIS A 200 -8.50 -12.64 -12.83
CA HIS A 200 -9.84 -12.81 -12.24
C HIS A 200 -9.97 -14.03 -11.32
N ILE A 201 -8.99 -14.93 -11.32
CA ILE A 201 -8.93 -16.09 -10.44
C ILE A 201 -8.24 -15.70 -9.12
#